data_1bf632189e44ad14f11bec6d66b77d5f
#
_entry.id   1bf632189e44ad14f11bec6d66b77d5f
#
_cell.length_a   1.000
_cell.length_b   1.000
_cell.length_c   1.000
_cell.angle_alpha   90.00
_cell.angle_beta   90.00
_cell.angle_gamma   90.00
#
_symmetry.space_group_name_H-M   'P 1'
#
loop_
_entity.id
_entity.type
_entity.pdbx_description
1 polymer ?
#
loop_
_entity_poly.entity_id
_entity_poly.type
_entity_poly.pdbx_seq_one_letter_code
_entity_poly.pdbx_strand_id
1 'polypeptide(L)'
;MRNLQRYAYLGEAMLDRVKIKYAKNIEYVVNSRAQSRLGLCKKLGGKYTVEISSKLLDERVDEQTLIETVLHEQLHTCYGCMKHTGKWKQLAQKVNEAYKLNIVRAADEDCMPEELLPKPKYIIRCQGCGEEFYRQKLSPLIKRPGNYRCGKCGGKLTLIK
;
A
#
# COMPACT_ATOMS: atom_id res chain seq x y z
N MET A 1 -14.86 -12.51 -4.66
CA MET A 1 -13.59 -12.10 -4.00
C MET A 1 -12.47 -13.03 -4.45
N ARG A 2 -11.37 -12.50 -4.94
CA ARG A 2 -10.22 -13.24 -5.46
C ARG A 2 -9.53 -14.07 -4.38
N ASN A 3 -8.93 -15.19 -4.77
CA ASN A 3 -8.24 -16.09 -3.85
C ASN A 3 -6.77 -15.65 -3.71
N LEU A 4 -6.35 -15.18 -2.53
CA LEU A 4 -4.98 -14.73 -2.27
C LEU A 4 -3.93 -15.79 -2.60
N GLN A 5 -4.18 -17.06 -2.27
CA GLN A 5 -3.20 -18.13 -2.48
C GLN A 5 -2.85 -18.31 -3.95
N ARG A 6 -3.82 -18.14 -4.85
CA ARG A 6 -3.59 -18.17 -6.31
C ARG A 6 -2.59 -17.09 -6.73
N TYR A 7 -2.75 -15.86 -6.23
CA TYR A 7 -1.86 -14.75 -6.58
C TYR A 7 -0.50 -14.87 -5.90
N ALA A 8 -0.44 -15.45 -4.71
CA ALA A 8 0.82 -15.80 -4.06
C ALA A 8 1.65 -16.75 -4.92
N TYR A 9 1.06 -17.84 -5.38
CA TYR A 9 1.73 -18.79 -6.29
C TYR A 9 2.10 -18.17 -7.64
N LEU A 10 1.22 -17.34 -8.20
CA LEU A 10 1.53 -16.61 -9.42
C LEU A 10 2.78 -15.75 -9.26
N GLY A 11 2.84 -14.96 -8.19
CA GLY A 11 3.99 -14.11 -7.89
C GLY A 11 5.27 -14.91 -7.65
N GLU A 12 5.20 -16.01 -6.92
CA GLU A 12 6.34 -16.92 -6.72
C GLU A 12 6.85 -17.49 -8.05
N ALA A 13 5.95 -17.95 -8.93
CA ALA A 13 6.32 -18.45 -10.26
C ALA A 13 6.97 -17.36 -11.13
N MET A 14 6.49 -16.11 -11.01
CA MET A 14 7.08 -14.97 -11.72
C MET A 14 8.49 -14.67 -11.21
N LEU A 15 8.73 -14.70 -9.90
CA LEU A 15 10.05 -14.52 -9.30
C LEU A 15 11.02 -15.65 -9.69
N ASP A 16 10.55 -16.89 -9.70
CA ASP A 16 11.36 -18.05 -10.11
C ASP A 16 11.79 -17.94 -11.58
N ARG A 17 10.92 -17.50 -12.48
CA ARG A 17 11.24 -17.29 -13.92
C ARG A 17 12.34 -16.26 -14.12
N VAL A 18 12.32 -15.17 -13.36
CA VAL A 18 13.38 -14.14 -13.42
C VAL A 18 14.57 -14.46 -12.51
N LYS A 19 14.62 -15.68 -11.95
CA LYS A 19 15.71 -16.18 -11.10
C LYS A 19 15.99 -15.27 -9.90
N ILE A 20 14.95 -14.77 -9.27
CA ILE A 20 15.03 -14.02 -8.01
C ILE A 20 14.86 -15.00 -6.84
N LYS A 21 15.86 -15.06 -5.96
CA LYS A 21 15.81 -15.89 -4.75
C LYS A 21 15.03 -15.16 -3.65
N TYR A 22 14.00 -15.80 -3.15
CA TYR A 22 13.13 -15.33 -2.06
C TYR A 22 12.98 -16.42 -0.99
N ALA A 23 12.41 -16.09 0.17
CA ALA A 23 12.15 -17.07 1.22
C ALA A 23 11.08 -18.07 0.76
N LYS A 24 11.29 -19.37 1.06
CA LYS A 24 10.32 -20.43 0.66
C LYS A 24 9.24 -20.67 1.72
N ASN A 25 9.45 -20.21 2.96
CA ASN A 25 8.50 -20.35 4.07
C ASN A 25 7.78 -19.03 4.31
N ILE A 26 6.86 -18.68 3.39
CA ILE A 26 6.04 -17.47 3.47
C ILE A 26 4.63 -17.88 3.85
N GLU A 27 4.10 -17.28 4.92
CA GLU A 27 2.70 -17.35 5.27
C GLU A 27 1.95 -16.19 4.61
N TYR A 28 0.88 -16.47 3.86
CA TYR A 28 0.05 -15.47 3.22
C TYR A 28 -1.27 -15.30 3.97
N VAL A 29 -1.57 -14.08 4.39
CA VAL A 29 -2.72 -13.76 5.23
C VAL A 29 -3.54 -12.63 4.65
N VAL A 30 -4.86 -12.80 4.63
CA VAL A 30 -5.81 -11.72 4.28
C VAL A 30 -6.03 -10.84 5.51
N ASN A 31 -5.72 -9.55 5.39
CA ASN A 31 -5.93 -8.58 6.46
C ASN A 31 -7.19 -7.74 6.21
N SER A 32 -8.30 -8.10 6.86
CA SER A 32 -9.58 -7.38 6.79
C SER A 32 -9.59 -6.07 7.61
N ARG A 33 -8.62 -5.86 8.50
CA ARG A 33 -8.52 -4.66 9.35
C ARG A 33 -7.65 -3.56 8.74
N ALA A 34 -6.96 -3.84 7.64
CA ALA A 34 -6.11 -2.86 6.98
C ALA A 34 -6.98 -1.73 6.39
N GLN A 35 -6.78 -0.49 6.86
CA GLN A 35 -7.56 0.67 6.42
C GLN A 35 -6.88 1.42 5.27
N SER A 36 -5.58 1.65 5.35
CA SER A 36 -4.84 2.49 4.42
C SER A 36 -3.67 1.79 3.72
N ARG A 37 -3.24 0.62 4.20
CA ARG A 37 -2.15 -0.13 3.55
C ARG A 37 -2.71 -1.28 2.72
N LEU A 38 -2.13 -1.51 1.57
CA LEU A 38 -2.53 -2.57 0.65
C LEU A 38 -1.83 -3.90 0.98
N GLY A 39 -0.57 -3.85 1.40
CA GLY A 39 0.22 -5.00 1.80
C GLY A 39 1.13 -4.72 2.99
N LEU A 40 1.71 -5.77 3.54
CA LEU A 40 2.73 -5.72 4.59
C LEU A 40 3.50 -7.04 4.65
N CYS A 41 4.82 -6.97 4.55
CA CYS A 41 5.69 -8.10 4.87
C CYS A 41 6.27 -7.96 6.27
N LYS A 42 6.10 -9.00 7.09
CA LYS A 42 6.69 -9.12 8.42
C LYS A 42 7.73 -10.23 8.45
N LYS A 43 8.77 -10.05 9.25
CA LYS A 43 9.76 -11.09 9.54
C LYS A 43 9.88 -11.27 11.04
N LEU A 44 9.63 -12.50 11.51
CA LEU A 44 9.76 -12.87 12.93
C LEU A 44 10.40 -14.25 13.03
N GLY A 45 11.49 -14.38 13.78
CA GLY A 45 12.14 -15.67 14.00
C GLY A 45 12.55 -16.42 12.72
N GLY A 46 12.92 -15.69 11.66
CA GLY A 46 13.26 -16.26 10.35
C GLY A 46 12.08 -16.62 9.46
N LYS A 47 10.85 -16.56 9.95
CA LYS A 47 9.62 -16.76 9.19
C LYS A 47 9.12 -15.43 8.60
N TYR A 48 8.53 -15.50 7.42
CA TYR A 48 7.92 -14.34 6.76
C TYR A 48 6.41 -14.50 6.72
N THR A 49 5.69 -13.41 7.01
CA THR A 49 4.25 -13.32 6.82
C THR A 49 3.96 -12.16 5.89
N VAL A 50 3.30 -12.45 4.77
CA VAL A 50 2.84 -11.46 3.80
C VAL A 50 1.35 -11.26 4.02
N GLU A 51 0.97 -10.08 4.50
CA GLU A 51 -0.43 -9.68 4.67
C GLU A 51 -0.88 -8.87 3.46
N ILE A 52 -2.01 -9.22 2.88
CA ILE A 52 -2.65 -8.46 1.81
C ILE A 52 -4.03 -7.99 2.29
N SER A 53 -4.34 -6.72 2.05
CA SER A 53 -5.64 -6.15 2.39
C SER A 53 -6.76 -6.89 1.69
N SER A 54 -7.83 -7.23 2.41
CA SER A 54 -9.04 -7.84 1.80
C SER A 54 -9.65 -6.96 0.70
N LYS A 55 -9.42 -5.65 0.74
CA LYS A 55 -9.89 -4.70 -0.28
C LYS A 55 -9.30 -4.99 -1.65
N LEU A 56 -8.01 -5.39 -1.72
CA LEU A 56 -7.37 -5.75 -2.99
C LEU A 56 -7.93 -7.03 -3.62
N LEU A 57 -8.57 -7.87 -2.83
CA LEU A 57 -9.19 -9.11 -3.31
C LEU A 57 -10.60 -8.88 -3.87
N ASP A 58 -11.12 -7.66 -3.80
CA ASP A 58 -12.37 -7.27 -4.44
C ASP A 58 -12.19 -7.27 -5.97
N GLU A 59 -13.14 -7.81 -6.71
CA GLU A 59 -13.06 -7.96 -8.17
C GLU A 59 -13.15 -6.62 -8.92
N ARG A 60 -13.62 -5.56 -8.24
CA ARG A 60 -13.66 -4.19 -8.78
C ARG A 60 -12.29 -3.52 -8.79
N VAL A 61 -11.35 -4.00 -7.97
CA VAL A 61 -9.96 -3.52 -8.00
C VAL A 61 -9.25 -4.12 -9.20
N ASP A 62 -8.43 -3.32 -9.87
CA ASP A 62 -7.62 -3.81 -10.97
C ASP A 62 -6.72 -4.98 -10.54
N GLU A 63 -6.73 -6.05 -11.34
CA GLU A 63 -5.98 -7.27 -11.04
C GLU A 63 -4.47 -7.04 -11.04
N GLN A 64 -4.00 -6.14 -11.89
CA GLN A 64 -2.58 -5.78 -11.95
C GLN A 64 -2.11 -5.16 -10.63
N THR A 65 -2.90 -4.29 -10.02
CA THR A 65 -2.63 -3.69 -8.71
C THR A 65 -2.45 -4.77 -7.62
N LEU A 66 -3.30 -5.80 -7.65
CA LEU A 66 -3.16 -6.93 -6.72
C LEU A 66 -1.85 -7.69 -6.96
N ILE A 67 -1.53 -8.01 -8.21
CA ILE A 67 -0.29 -8.72 -8.60
C ILE A 67 0.93 -7.90 -8.17
N GLU A 68 0.96 -6.62 -8.48
CA GLU A 68 2.06 -5.71 -8.12
C GLU A 68 2.25 -5.61 -6.61
N THR A 69 1.16 -5.54 -5.84
CA THR A 69 1.23 -5.52 -4.38
C THR A 69 1.73 -6.84 -3.80
N VAL A 70 1.27 -7.98 -4.31
CA VAL A 70 1.76 -9.30 -3.88
C VAL A 70 3.25 -9.44 -4.15
N LEU A 71 3.70 -9.09 -5.35
CA LEU A 71 5.12 -9.12 -5.73
C LEU A 71 5.95 -8.14 -4.89
N HIS A 72 5.43 -6.94 -4.60
CA HIS A 72 6.07 -5.97 -3.71
C HIS A 72 6.39 -6.59 -2.35
N GLU A 73 5.41 -7.24 -1.72
CA GLU A 73 5.59 -7.86 -0.42
C GLU A 73 6.47 -9.13 -0.49
N GLN A 74 6.39 -9.90 -1.56
CA GLN A 74 7.28 -11.03 -1.80
C GLN A 74 8.73 -10.59 -1.96
N LEU A 75 9.01 -9.48 -2.64
CA LEU A 75 10.36 -8.92 -2.76
C LEU A 75 10.97 -8.55 -1.40
N HIS A 76 10.17 -8.19 -0.39
CA HIS A 76 10.65 -8.00 0.96
C HIS A 76 11.17 -9.27 1.62
N THR A 77 10.78 -10.44 1.14
CA THR A 77 11.29 -11.73 1.64
C THR A 77 12.67 -12.10 1.09
N CYS A 78 13.16 -11.37 0.07
CA CYS A 78 14.50 -11.54 -0.46
C CYS A 78 15.55 -11.08 0.56
N TYR A 79 16.72 -11.72 0.56
CA TYR A 79 17.80 -11.39 1.47
C TYR A 79 18.23 -9.91 1.34
N GLY A 80 18.17 -9.17 2.44
CA GLY A 80 18.55 -7.76 2.50
C GLY A 80 17.50 -6.78 1.94
N CYS A 81 16.26 -7.24 1.69
CA CYS A 81 15.21 -6.43 1.04
C CYS A 81 14.05 -6.02 1.96
N MET A 82 14.19 -6.12 3.29
CA MET A 82 13.15 -5.65 4.25
C MET A 82 12.89 -4.15 4.20
N LYS A 83 13.75 -3.39 3.54
CA LYS A 83 13.58 -1.96 3.28
C LYS A 83 13.66 -1.72 1.78
N HIS A 84 13.01 -0.68 1.29
CA HIS A 84 13.06 -0.25 -0.13
C HIS A 84 14.42 0.38 -0.50
N THR A 85 15.52 -0.32 -0.20
CA THR A 85 16.89 0.10 -0.50
C THR A 85 17.27 -0.22 -1.94
N GLY A 86 18.51 0.09 -2.34
CA GLY A 86 18.99 -0.12 -3.71
C GLY A 86 18.77 -1.55 -4.21
N LYS A 87 19.01 -2.57 -3.37
CA LYS A 87 18.79 -3.97 -3.76
C LYS A 87 17.33 -4.28 -4.04
N TRP A 88 16.40 -3.85 -3.16
CA TRP A 88 14.97 -4.03 -3.40
C TRP A 88 14.54 -3.35 -4.70
N LYS A 89 14.99 -2.10 -4.94
CA LYS A 89 14.68 -1.35 -6.16
C LYS A 89 15.17 -2.07 -7.43
N GLN A 90 16.38 -2.62 -7.40
CA GLN A 90 16.93 -3.39 -8.52
C GLN A 90 16.09 -4.64 -8.81
N LEU A 91 15.65 -5.37 -7.78
CA LEU A 91 14.78 -6.53 -7.95
C LEU A 91 13.41 -6.15 -8.48
N ALA A 92 12.80 -5.08 -7.94
CA ALA A 92 11.52 -4.56 -8.42
C ALA A 92 11.63 -4.13 -9.89
N GLN A 93 12.67 -3.40 -10.27
CA GLN A 93 12.92 -3.01 -11.65
C GLN A 93 13.04 -4.23 -12.58
N LYS A 94 13.79 -5.27 -12.17
CA LYS A 94 13.93 -6.50 -12.95
C LYS A 94 12.58 -7.18 -13.21
N VAL A 95 11.69 -7.21 -12.22
CA VAL A 95 10.34 -7.77 -12.37
C VAL A 95 9.48 -6.88 -13.27
N ASN A 96 9.54 -5.55 -13.07
CA ASN A 96 8.81 -4.58 -13.88
C ASN A 96 9.16 -4.70 -15.38
N GLU A 97 10.45 -4.78 -15.70
CA GLU A 97 10.93 -4.94 -17.07
C GLU A 97 10.48 -6.26 -17.70
N ALA A 98 10.53 -7.37 -16.93
CA ALA A 98 10.17 -8.69 -17.43
C ALA A 98 8.68 -8.85 -17.71
N TYR A 99 7.83 -8.19 -16.93
CA TYR A 99 6.38 -8.39 -16.97
C TYR A 99 5.58 -7.12 -17.30
N LYS A 100 6.24 -6.00 -17.59
CA LYS A 100 5.62 -4.69 -17.84
C LYS A 100 4.71 -4.23 -16.70
N LEU A 101 5.19 -4.44 -15.46
CA LEU A 101 4.51 -4.03 -14.23
C LEU A 101 5.08 -2.70 -13.72
N ASN A 102 4.42 -2.13 -12.70
CA ASN A 102 4.83 -0.91 -12.03
C ASN A 102 4.93 -1.11 -10.50
N ILE A 103 5.79 -2.03 -10.07
CA ILE A 103 6.07 -2.24 -8.66
C ILE A 103 6.87 -1.05 -8.15
N VAL A 104 6.28 -0.24 -7.29
CA VAL A 104 6.86 0.97 -6.71
C VAL A 104 6.87 0.91 -5.19
N ARG A 105 7.59 1.83 -4.54
CA ARG A 105 7.71 1.89 -3.08
C ARG A 105 6.37 2.08 -2.35
N ALA A 106 5.48 2.86 -2.92
CA ALA A 106 4.14 3.10 -2.41
C ALA A 106 3.17 3.05 -3.59
N ALA A 107 2.18 2.18 -3.53
CA ALA A 107 1.09 2.20 -4.49
C ALA A 107 0.21 3.43 -4.21
N ASP A 108 -0.26 4.08 -5.27
CA ASP A 108 -1.21 5.17 -5.15
C ASP A 108 -2.59 4.63 -4.74
N GLU A 109 -3.25 5.32 -3.81
CA GLU A 109 -4.61 4.98 -3.38
C GLU A 109 -5.63 5.19 -4.52
N ASP A 110 -5.26 5.91 -5.58
CA ASP A 110 -6.08 6.18 -6.76
C ASP A 110 -6.46 4.92 -7.56
N CYS A 111 -5.79 3.79 -7.32
CA CYS A 111 -6.13 2.50 -7.93
C CYS A 111 -7.32 1.80 -7.24
N MET A 112 -7.88 2.37 -6.17
CA MET A 112 -8.96 1.78 -5.40
C MET A 112 -10.30 2.43 -5.73
N PRO A 113 -11.38 1.65 -5.94
CA PRO A 113 -12.73 2.20 -6.00
C PRO A 113 -13.06 3.04 -4.76
N GLU A 114 -13.74 4.17 -4.94
CA GLU A 114 -14.06 5.12 -3.87
C GLU A 114 -14.78 4.47 -2.69
N GLU A 115 -15.66 3.50 -2.97
CA GLU A 115 -16.41 2.76 -1.96
C GLU A 115 -15.52 1.89 -1.05
N LEU A 116 -14.33 1.50 -1.53
CA LEU A 116 -13.34 0.73 -0.78
C LEU A 116 -12.34 1.62 -0.04
N LEU A 117 -12.31 2.91 -0.35
CA LEU A 117 -11.47 3.85 0.39
C LEU A 117 -11.96 4.03 1.82
N PRO A 118 -11.05 4.22 2.79
CA PRO A 118 -11.46 4.45 4.17
C PRO A 118 -12.15 5.80 4.28
N LYS A 119 -13.39 5.80 4.81
CA LYS A 119 -14.09 7.06 5.10
C LYS A 119 -13.25 7.92 6.06
N PRO A 120 -13.09 9.22 5.79
CA PRO A 120 -12.28 10.08 6.61
C PRO A 120 -12.86 10.20 8.03
N LYS A 121 -11.99 10.07 9.02
CA LYS A 121 -12.36 10.29 10.43
C LYS A 121 -12.43 11.78 10.77
N TYR A 122 -11.60 12.57 10.10
CA TYR A 122 -11.49 14.02 10.32
C TYR A 122 -11.48 14.73 8.98
N ILE A 123 -12.22 15.82 8.89
CA ILE A 123 -12.27 16.70 7.72
C ILE A 123 -11.93 18.10 8.19
N ILE A 124 -10.90 18.71 7.62
CA ILE A 124 -10.51 20.09 7.83
C ILE A 124 -10.89 20.88 6.59
N ARG A 125 -11.51 22.02 6.79
CA ARG A 125 -11.86 22.93 5.68
C ARG A 125 -11.10 24.24 5.83
N CYS A 126 -10.64 24.77 4.70
CA CYS A 126 -10.12 26.13 4.62
C CYS A 126 -11.26 27.14 4.59
N GLN A 127 -11.23 28.14 5.48
CA GLN A 127 -12.21 29.21 5.51
C GLN A 127 -12.07 30.19 4.35
N GLY A 128 -10.88 30.26 3.71
CA GLY A 128 -10.63 31.19 2.61
C GLY A 128 -11.03 30.64 1.25
N CYS A 129 -10.64 29.41 0.90
CA CYS A 129 -10.87 28.84 -0.44
C CYS A 129 -11.80 27.62 -0.43
N GLY A 130 -12.32 27.19 0.71
CA GLY A 130 -13.22 26.04 0.82
C GLY A 130 -12.55 24.67 0.67
N GLU A 131 -11.25 24.61 0.41
CA GLU A 131 -10.51 23.35 0.22
C GLU A 131 -10.65 22.43 1.43
N GLU A 132 -10.92 21.15 1.19
CA GLU A 132 -11.07 20.13 2.23
C GLU A 132 -9.86 19.19 2.28
N PHE A 133 -9.42 18.88 3.49
CA PHE A 133 -8.31 17.98 3.76
C PHE A 133 -8.80 16.83 4.61
N TYR A 134 -8.74 15.62 4.07
CA TYR A 134 -9.20 14.39 4.71
C TYR A 134 -8.08 13.75 5.51
N ARG A 135 -8.37 13.29 6.74
CA ARG A 135 -7.37 12.67 7.63
C ARG A 135 -7.96 11.47 8.36
N GLN A 136 -7.12 10.45 8.56
CA GLN A 136 -7.48 9.22 9.29
C GLN A 136 -6.96 9.22 10.73
N LYS A 137 -5.90 9.97 11.01
CA LYS A 137 -5.22 9.95 12.31
C LYS A 137 -5.37 11.29 13.01
N LEU A 138 -5.55 11.22 14.33
CA LEU A 138 -5.50 12.40 15.19
C LEU A 138 -4.05 12.95 15.20
N SER A 139 -3.87 14.10 14.59
CA SER A 139 -2.58 14.79 14.46
C SER A 139 -2.64 16.17 15.13
N PRO A 140 -1.50 16.86 15.32
CA PRO A 140 -1.50 18.25 15.82
C PRO A 140 -2.38 19.17 14.95
N LEU A 141 -2.41 18.97 13.64
CA LEU A 141 -3.29 19.69 12.73
C LEU A 141 -4.77 19.51 13.06
N ILE A 142 -5.19 18.28 13.41
CA ILE A 142 -6.58 17.99 13.81
C ILE A 142 -6.91 18.61 15.17
N LYS A 143 -5.96 18.50 16.14
CA LYS A 143 -6.17 19.01 17.50
C LYS A 143 -6.24 20.53 17.55
N ARG A 144 -5.47 21.22 16.72
CA ARG A 144 -5.34 22.69 16.72
C ARG A 144 -5.24 23.23 15.29
N PRO A 145 -6.31 23.11 14.46
CA PRO A 145 -6.27 23.50 13.05
C PRO A 145 -5.97 24.99 12.85
N GLY A 146 -6.39 25.84 13.79
CA GLY A 146 -6.13 27.29 13.76
C GLY A 146 -4.64 27.68 13.78
N ASN A 147 -3.75 26.78 14.23
CA ASN A 147 -2.30 27.02 14.21
C ASN A 147 -1.68 26.81 12.83
N TYR A 148 -2.46 26.34 11.87
CA TYR A 148 -2.02 26.00 10.50
C TYR A 148 -2.71 26.89 9.48
N ARG A 149 -2.11 26.96 8.30
CA ARG A 149 -2.63 27.72 7.18
C ARG A 149 -2.82 26.79 5.97
N CYS A 150 -3.78 27.13 5.15
CA CYS A 150 -4.02 26.43 3.90
C CYS A 150 -2.80 26.60 2.99
N GLY A 151 -2.23 25.51 2.50
CA GLY A 151 -1.10 25.55 1.57
C GLY A 151 -1.46 26.15 0.21
N LYS A 152 -2.75 26.24 -0.12
CA LYS A 152 -3.24 26.76 -1.41
C LYS A 152 -3.47 28.27 -1.38
N CYS A 153 -4.04 28.81 -0.30
CA CYS A 153 -4.43 30.22 -0.23
C CYS A 153 -4.00 30.95 1.05
N GLY A 154 -3.31 30.28 1.99
CA GLY A 154 -2.93 30.87 3.27
C GLY A 154 -4.08 31.09 4.27
N GLY A 155 -5.32 30.73 3.94
CA GLY A 155 -6.49 30.90 4.78
C GLY A 155 -6.46 30.06 6.06
N LYS A 156 -7.28 30.43 7.05
CA LYS A 156 -7.45 29.69 8.31
C LYS A 156 -8.08 28.32 8.06
N LEU A 157 -7.65 27.33 8.84
CA LEU A 157 -8.18 25.97 8.79
C LEU A 157 -9.10 25.71 9.98
N THR A 158 -10.22 25.02 9.74
CA THR A 158 -11.18 24.59 10.77
C THR A 158 -11.49 23.11 10.63
N LEU A 159 -11.67 22.44 11.77
CA LEU A 159 -12.17 21.07 11.82
C LEU A 159 -13.69 21.10 11.63
N ILE A 160 -14.21 20.31 10.68
CA ILE A 160 -15.67 20.20 10.43
C ILE A 160 -16.21 18.80 10.73
N LYS A 161 -15.33 17.79 10.87
CA LYS A 161 -15.66 16.44 11.31
C LYS A 161 -14.46 15.80 12.02
#